data_973691d824c6fd2a0dca8bd573e0bcf8
#
_entry.id   973691d824c6fd2a0dca8bd573e0bcf8
#
_cell.length_a   1.000
_cell.length_b   1.000
_cell.length_c   1.000
_cell.angle_alpha   90.00
_cell.angle_beta   90.00
_cell.angle_gamma   90.00
#
_symmetry.space_group_name_H-M   'P 1'
#
loop_
_entity.id
_entity.type
_entity.pdbx_description
1 polymer ?
#
loop_
_entity_poly.entity_id
_entity_poly.type
_entity_poly.pdbx_seq_one_letter_code
_entity_poly.pdbx_strand_id
1 'polypeptide(L)'
;MNNIVARATVALERRRDDAASTPLVRDDAQRSIDVIQTFQRSANELDLWQSSYAEPPARPAALNINGVEISVFPDALALAQVRGDDRVGQVFIRCTIGQQGDAAENRRAEANGHLATIAHIHATHYLTHRGTPHAPTSIVLDVSRQQIIRGPANTARRIANIEMACTMIAALWPSA
;
A
#
# COMPACT_ATOMS: atom_id res chain seq x y z
N MET A 1 18.32 -1.44 8.33
CA MET A 1 17.20 -0.50 8.09
C MET A 1 17.28 0.76 8.95
N ASN A 2 17.66 0.69 10.23
CA ASN A 2 17.75 1.86 11.14
C ASN A 2 18.61 3.03 10.63
N ASN A 3 19.67 2.79 9.86
CA ASN A 3 20.57 3.84 9.42
C ASN A 3 19.95 4.78 8.34
N ILE A 4 19.17 4.25 7.41
CA ILE A 4 18.55 5.06 6.32
C ILE A 4 17.47 5.96 6.90
N VAL A 5 16.60 5.40 7.75
CA VAL A 5 15.51 6.15 8.39
C VAL A 5 16.08 7.23 9.31
N ALA A 6 17.08 6.92 10.13
CA ALA A 6 17.73 7.89 11.00
C ALA A 6 18.36 9.04 10.20
N ARG A 7 19.04 8.74 9.09
CA ARG A 7 19.63 9.78 8.22
C ARG A 7 18.56 10.65 7.56
N ALA A 8 17.46 10.05 7.09
CA ALA A 8 16.34 10.81 6.52
C ALA A 8 15.72 11.74 7.56
N THR A 9 15.48 11.25 8.79
CA THR A 9 14.93 12.06 9.88
C THR A 9 15.85 13.25 10.20
N VAL A 10 17.15 13.03 10.36
CA VAL A 10 18.11 14.12 10.61
C VAL A 10 18.14 15.16 9.48
N ALA A 11 18.03 14.72 8.23
CA ALA A 11 17.98 15.64 7.10
C ALA A 11 16.70 16.50 7.10
N LEU A 12 15.56 15.90 7.45
CA LEU A 12 14.28 16.60 7.57
C LEU A 12 14.27 17.56 8.78
N GLU A 13 14.82 17.17 9.92
CA GLU A 13 14.98 18.05 11.09
C GLU A 13 15.81 19.29 10.76
N ARG A 14 16.95 19.11 10.06
CA ARG A 14 17.76 20.24 9.60
C ARG A 14 16.95 21.17 8.68
N ARG A 15 16.17 20.61 7.76
CA ARG A 15 15.33 21.38 6.84
C ARG A 15 14.21 22.14 7.55
N ARG A 16 13.61 21.53 8.59
CA ARG A 16 12.59 22.15 9.45
C ARG A 16 13.18 23.32 10.24
N ASP A 17 14.36 23.12 10.81
CA ASP A 17 14.98 24.08 11.74
C ASP A 17 15.81 25.15 11.03
N ASP A 18 16.00 25.05 9.72
CA ASP A 18 16.69 26.04 8.91
C ASP A 18 15.92 27.37 8.85
N ALA A 19 16.52 28.44 9.37
CA ALA A 19 15.94 29.79 9.40
C ALA A 19 15.69 30.35 7.97
N ALA A 20 16.44 29.89 6.96
CA ALA A 20 16.25 30.28 5.56
C ALA A 20 15.10 29.57 4.88
N SER A 21 14.58 28.48 5.44
CA SER A 21 13.46 27.73 4.91
C SER A 21 12.13 28.51 5.02
N THR A 22 11.32 28.45 3.96
CA THR A 22 9.98 29.04 3.99
C THR A 22 9.06 28.30 4.98
N PRO A 23 7.97 28.91 5.47
CA PRO A 23 7.00 28.22 6.35
C PRO A 23 6.46 26.92 5.76
N LEU A 24 6.18 26.91 4.43
CA LEU A 24 5.71 25.71 3.73
C LEU A 24 6.74 24.57 3.76
N VAL A 25 8.01 24.89 3.56
CA VAL A 25 9.10 23.90 3.59
C VAL A 25 9.29 23.30 4.99
N ARG A 26 9.14 24.13 6.04
CA ARG A 26 9.22 23.67 7.44
C ARG A 26 8.06 22.77 7.79
N ASP A 27 6.83 23.14 7.39
CA ASP A 27 5.62 22.34 7.62
C ASP A 27 5.69 21.00 6.88
N ASP A 28 6.14 20.98 5.63
CA ASP A 28 6.37 19.76 4.86
C ASP A 28 7.41 18.83 5.52
N ALA A 29 8.50 19.39 6.00
CA ALA A 29 9.53 18.64 6.72
C ALA A 29 8.98 18.04 8.03
N GLN A 30 8.20 18.80 8.82
CA GLN A 30 7.58 18.31 10.04
C GLN A 30 6.59 17.18 9.74
N ARG A 31 5.72 17.34 8.76
CA ARG A 31 4.77 16.29 8.35
C ARG A 31 5.48 15.01 7.89
N SER A 32 6.59 15.16 7.18
CA SER A 32 7.40 14.00 6.75
C SER A 32 8.01 13.27 7.95
N ILE A 33 8.49 13.99 8.97
CA ILE A 33 8.97 13.41 10.22
C ILE A 33 7.86 12.66 10.94
N ASP A 34 6.66 13.25 11.06
CA ASP A 34 5.51 12.63 11.71
C ASP A 34 5.09 11.34 11.02
N VAL A 35 5.12 11.31 9.67
CA VAL A 35 4.84 10.11 8.87
C VAL A 35 5.88 9.02 9.15
N ILE A 36 7.17 9.36 9.16
CA ILE A 36 8.25 8.41 9.43
C ILE A 36 8.11 7.82 10.84
N GLN A 37 7.87 8.65 11.86
CA GLN A 37 7.70 8.20 13.23
C GLN A 37 6.46 7.32 13.40
N THR A 38 5.36 7.69 12.75
CA THR A 38 4.12 6.91 12.76
C THR A 38 4.32 5.56 12.07
N PHE A 39 5.00 5.54 10.91
CA PHE A 39 5.37 4.31 10.23
C PHE A 39 6.21 3.38 11.12
N GLN A 40 7.23 3.92 11.79
CA GLN A 40 8.09 3.12 12.67
C GLN A 40 7.32 2.49 13.84
N ARG A 41 6.40 3.25 14.46
CA ARG A 41 5.51 2.72 15.51
C ARG A 41 4.62 1.62 14.96
N SER A 42 3.92 1.89 13.87
CA SER A 42 3.03 0.92 13.23
C SER A 42 3.77 -0.36 12.81
N ALA A 43 4.98 -0.22 12.28
CA ALA A 43 5.78 -1.36 11.86
C ALA A 43 6.16 -2.29 13.03
N ASN A 44 6.41 -1.73 14.20
CA ASN A 44 6.70 -2.51 15.41
C ASN A 44 5.44 -3.15 16.00
N GLU A 45 4.37 -2.38 16.13
CA GLU A 45 3.11 -2.85 16.72
C GLU A 45 2.40 -3.90 15.87
N LEU A 46 2.56 -3.82 14.56
CA LEU A 46 1.85 -4.65 13.59
C LEU A 46 2.72 -5.78 13.00
N ASP A 47 3.89 -6.01 13.60
CA ASP A 47 4.77 -7.16 13.28
C ASP A 47 5.17 -7.22 11.79
N LEU A 48 5.36 -6.07 11.15
CA LEU A 48 5.79 -6.01 9.75
C LEU A 48 7.16 -6.65 9.52
N TRP A 49 7.93 -6.80 10.58
CA TRP A 49 9.28 -7.37 10.53
C TRP A 49 9.32 -8.90 10.34
N GLN A 50 8.19 -9.59 10.39
CA GLN A 50 8.09 -11.02 10.10
C GLN A 50 8.22 -11.35 8.60
N SER A 51 8.10 -10.35 7.74
CA SER A 51 8.30 -10.49 6.30
C SER A 51 9.59 -9.81 5.88
N SER A 52 10.23 -10.34 4.86
CA SER A 52 11.26 -9.61 4.13
C SER A 52 10.60 -8.78 3.03
N TYR A 53 11.24 -7.68 2.65
CA TYR A 53 10.71 -6.77 1.65
C TYR A 53 11.71 -6.62 0.50
N ALA A 54 11.18 -6.59 -0.72
CA ALA A 54 11.94 -6.39 -1.93
C ALA A 54 11.39 -5.22 -2.75
N GLU A 55 12.23 -4.65 -3.57
CA GLU A 55 11.84 -3.61 -4.52
C GLU A 55 10.86 -4.17 -5.56
N PRO A 56 9.77 -3.46 -5.86
CA PRO A 56 8.86 -3.85 -6.90
C PRO A 56 9.49 -3.61 -8.29
N PRO A 57 8.96 -4.22 -9.36
CA PRO A 57 9.38 -3.89 -10.71
C PRO A 57 9.21 -2.40 -11.00
N ALA A 58 10.20 -1.76 -11.64
CA ALA A 58 10.15 -0.34 -11.98
C ALA A 58 8.95 0.01 -12.91
N ARG A 59 8.51 -0.96 -13.70
CA ARG A 59 7.33 -0.84 -14.56
C ARG A 59 6.50 -2.11 -14.39
N PRO A 60 5.58 -2.13 -13.40
CA PRO A 60 4.66 -3.26 -13.25
C PRO A 60 3.75 -3.38 -14.46
N ALA A 61 3.38 -4.60 -14.84
CA ALA A 61 2.38 -4.82 -15.86
C ALA A 61 1.02 -4.29 -15.38
N ALA A 62 0.23 -3.73 -16.29
CA ALA A 62 -1.13 -3.35 -15.97
C ALA A 62 -2.04 -4.58 -15.88
N LEU A 63 -2.99 -4.54 -14.96
CA LEU A 63 -4.00 -5.58 -14.81
C LEU A 63 -5.21 -5.22 -15.68
N ASN A 64 -5.63 -6.11 -16.58
CA ASN A 64 -6.86 -5.92 -17.33
C ASN A 64 -8.01 -6.71 -16.68
N ILE A 65 -9.07 -6.01 -16.28
CA ILE A 65 -10.28 -6.61 -15.74
C ILE A 65 -11.49 -6.11 -16.56
N ASN A 66 -12.11 -7.01 -17.31
CA ASN A 66 -13.30 -6.73 -18.11
C ASN A 66 -13.15 -5.49 -19.02
N GLY A 67 -11.98 -5.34 -19.65
CA GLY A 67 -11.69 -4.23 -20.56
C GLY A 67 -11.18 -2.95 -19.90
N VAL A 68 -11.12 -2.91 -18.57
CA VAL A 68 -10.52 -1.79 -17.83
C VAL A 68 -9.07 -2.11 -17.49
N GLU A 69 -8.16 -1.23 -17.92
CA GLU A 69 -6.75 -1.32 -17.56
C GLU A 69 -6.50 -0.63 -16.21
N ILE A 70 -5.95 -1.39 -15.26
CA ILE A 70 -5.64 -0.91 -13.92
C ILE A 70 -4.13 -0.93 -13.73
N SER A 71 -3.53 0.23 -13.59
CA SER A 71 -2.11 0.38 -13.25
C SER A 71 -1.92 0.12 -11.76
N VAL A 72 -1.03 -0.82 -11.41
CA VAL A 72 -0.78 -1.25 -10.03
C VAL A 72 0.69 -0.96 -9.69
N PHE A 73 0.93 0.06 -8.88
CA PHE A 73 2.27 0.49 -8.44
C PHE A 73 2.44 0.27 -6.94
N PRO A 74 2.89 -0.92 -6.51
CA PRO A 74 3.16 -1.17 -5.09
C PRO A 74 4.41 -0.43 -4.62
N ASP A 75 4.44 -0.07 -3.33
CA ASP A 75 5.61 0.54 -2.69
C ASP A 75 6.70 -0.49 -2.38
N ALA A 76 6.31 -1.76 -2.15
CA ALA A 76 7.22 -2.87 -1.94
C ALA A 76 6.55 -4.21 -2.28
N LEU A 77 7.36 -5.26 -2.44
CA LEU A 77 6.91 -6.65 -2.39
C LEU A 77 7.14 -7.19 -0.98
N ALA A 78 6.15 -7.89 -0.42
CA ALA A 78 6.29 -8.63 0.82
C ALA A 78 6.57 -10.11 0.50
N LEU A 79 7.65 -10.65 1.08
CA LEU A 79 8.06 -12.03 0.96
C LEU A 79 8.00 -12.67 2.34
N ALA A 80 7.27 -13.75 2.49
CA ALA A 80 7.08 -14.45 3.76
C ALA A 80 7.16 -15.96 3.57
N GLN A 81 7.60 -16.68 4.61
CA GLN A 81 7.44 -18.11 4.65
C GLN A 81 6.23 -18.48 5.49
N VAL A 82 5.28 -19.20 4.90
CA VAL A 82 4.07 -19.68 5.57
C VAL A 82 4.02 -21.20 5.44
N ARG A 83 4.17 -21.88 6.55
CA ARG A 83 4.22 -23.37 6.62
C ARG A 83 5.27 -24.00 5.70
N GLY A 84 6.41 -23.32 5.55
CA GLY A 84 7.52 -23.78 4.71
C GLY A 84 7.43 -23.39 3.23
N ASP A 85 6.33 -22.77 2.79
CA ASP A 85 6.16 -22.29 1.42
C ASP A 85 6.54 -20.82 1.31
N ASP A 86 7.26 -20.46 0.26
CA ASP A 86 7.53 -19.07 -0.09
C ASP A 86 6.25 -18.39 -0.59
N ARG A 87 5.87 -17.32 0.08
CA ARG A 87 4.69 -16.53 -0.23
C ARG A 87 5.08 -15.13 -0.68
N VAL A 88 4.33 -14.60 -1.65
CA VAL A 88 4.52 -13.25 -2.16
C VAL A 88 3.22 -12.46 -2.11
N GLY A 89 3.34 -11.18 -1.77
CA GLY A 89 2.27 -10.20 -1.83
C GLY A 89 2.83 -8.82 -2.16
N GLN A 90 1.97 -7.83 -2.20
CA GLN A 90 2.31 -6.45 -2.50
C GLN A 90 1.97 -5.54 -1.31
N VAL A 91 2.77 -4.50 -1.13
CA VAL A 91 2.60 -3.52 -0.06
C VAL A 91 2.27 -2.17 -0.66
N PHE A 92 1.23 -1.53 -0.14
CA PHE A 92 0.87 -0.15 -0.42
C PHE A 92 0.91 0.65 0.85
N ILE A 93 1.52 1.83 0.82
CA ILE A 93 1.66 2.73 1.97
C ILE A 93 0.82 3.98 1.72
N ARG A 94 -0.18 4.20 2.56
CA ARG A 94 -1.05 5.38 2.50
C ARG A 94 -0.71 6.35 3.64
N CYS A 95 -0.16 7.51 3.27
CA CYS A 95 0.20 8.57 4.21
C CYS A 95 -0.86 9.68 4.32
N THR A 96 -1.89 9.67 3.47
CA THR A 96 -2.92 10.72 3.44
C THR A 96 -3.84 10.64 4.65
N ILE A 97 -4.13 11.78 5.28
CA ILE A 97 -5.04 11.86 6.43
C ILE A 97 -6.50 11.62 5.98
N GLY A 98 -6.93 12.22 4.88
CA GLY A 98 -8.31 12.10 4.35
C GLY A 98 -9.34 12.81 5.23
N GLN A 99 -10.62 12.63 4.90
CA GLN A 99 -11.74 13.13 5.70
C GLN A 99 -11.89 12.33 6.99
N GLN A 100 -12.42 12.97 8.02
CA GLN A 100 -12.72 12.35 9.32
C GLN A 100 -14.22 12.07 9.44
N GLY A 101 -14.59 11.19 10.38
CA GLY A 101 -15.97 10.80 10.69
C GLY A 101 -16.29 9.39 10.21
N ASP A 102 -17.23 8.73 10.89
CA ASP A 102 -17.52 7.30 10.75
C ASP A 102 -17.79 6.85 9.30
N ALA A 103 -18.54 7.63 8.54
CA ALA A 103 -18.84 7.31 7.15
C ALA A 103 -17.59 7.40 6.25
N ALA A 104 -16.67 8.32 6.53
CA ALA A 104 -15.41 8.45 5.81
C ALA A 104 -14.43 7.34 6.17
N GLU A 105 -14.38 6.96 7.44
CA GLU A 105 -13.57 5.85 7.94
C GLU A 105 -14.02 4.51 7.32
N ASN A 106 -15.33 4.25 7.27
CA ASN A 106 -15.88 3.04 6.66
C ASN A 106 -15.54 2.97 5.17
N ARG A 107 -15.73 4.07 4.40
CA ARG A 107 -15.36 4.13 2.98
C ARG A 107 -13.86 3.91 2.78
N ARG A 108 -13.03 4.45 3.67
CA ARG A 108 -11.58 4.28 3.61
C ARG A 108 -11.17 2.83 3.88
N ALA A 109 -11.74 2.21 4.90
CA ALA A 109 -11.48 0.79 5.23
C ALA A 109 -11.91 -0.12 4.06
N GLU A 110 -13.05 0.14 3.44
CA GLU A 110 -13.52 -0.59 2.26
C GLU A 110 -12.59 -0.40 1.07
N ALA A 111 -12.20 0.84 0.76
CA ALA A 111 -11.26 1.15 -0.32
C ALA A 111 -9.88 0.48 -0.11
N ASN A 112 -9.38 0.47 1.13
CA ASN A 112 -8.14 -0.24 1.48
C ASN A 112 -8.29 -1.75 1.29
N GLY A 113 -9.45 -2.31 1.61
CA GLY A 113 -9.74 -3.72 1.37
C GLY A 113 -9.81 -4.07 -0.12
N HIS A 114 -10.38 -3.21 -0.97
CA HIS A 114 -10.36 -3.38 -2.43
C HIS A 114 -8.93 -3.27 -2.97
N LEU A 115 -8.14 -2.31 -2.51
CA LEU A 115 -6.74 -2.16 -2.92
C LEU A 115 -5.91 -3.40 -2.57
N ALA A 116 -6.06 -3.96 -1.36
CA ALA A 116 -5.39 -5.20 -0.97
C ALA A 116 -5.83 -6.40 -1.83
N THR A 117 -7.08 -6.41 -2.29
CA THR A 117 -7.60 -7.44 -3.19
C THR A 117 -7.01 -7.29 -4.60
N ILE A 118 -6.97 -6.08 -5.15
CA ILE A 118 -6.34 -5.77 -6.45
C ILE A 118 -4.85 -6.14 -6.40
N ALA A 119 -4.16 -5.82 -5.31
CA ALA A 119 -2.78 -6.22 -5.07
C ALA A 119 -2.60 -7.74 -5.16
N HIS A 120 -3.51 -8.51 -4.56
CA HIS A 120 -3.46 -9.97 -4.61
C HIS A 120 -3.74 -10.51 -6.03
N ILE A 121 -4.75 -9.98 -6.73
CA ILE A 121 -5.03 -10.36 -8.13
C ILE A 121 -3.79 -10.09 -8.99
N HIS A 122 -3.20 -8.90 -8.89
CA HIS A 122 -2.00 -8.56 -9.64
C HIS A 122 -0.82 -9.49 -9.31
N ALA A 123 -0.60 -9.80 -8.03
CA ALA A 123 0.43 -10.75 -7.62
C ALA A 123 0.19 -12.14 -8.22
N THR A 124 -1.07 -12.59 -8.29
CA THR A 124 -1.45 -13.88 -8.89
C THR A 124 -1.12 -13.95 -10.39
N HIS A 125 -1.26 -12.84 -11.10
CA HIS A 125 -0.95 -12.81 -12.53
C HIS A 125 0.54 -12.64 -12.83
N TYR A 126 1.26 -11.84 -12.02
CA TYR A 126 2.58 -11.35 -12.42
C TYR A 126 3.74 -11.69 -11.48
N LEU A 127 3.47 -12.20 -10.27
CA LEU A 127 4.52 -12.42 -9.26
C LEU A 127 4.74 -13.89 -8.87
N THR A 128 4.14 -14.84 -9.60
CA THR A 128 4.28 -16.29 -9.33
C THR A 128 5.73 -16.79 -9.39
N HIS A 129 6.59 -16.09 -10.13
CA HIS A 129 8.03 -16.36 -10.19
C HIS A 129 8.79 -15.94 -8.90
N ARG A 130 8.16 -15.20 -8.00
CA ARG A 130 8.73 -14.75 -6.72
C ARG A 130 8.24 -15.57 -5.52
N GLY A 131 7.26 -16.43 -5.72
CA GLY A 131 6.63 -17.26 -4.72
C GLY A 131 5.14 -17.47 -4.99
N THR A 132 4.47 -18.24 -4.16
CA THR A 132 3.02 -18.45 -4.27
C THR A 132 2.29 -17.18 -3.81
N PRO A 133 1.46 -16.55 -4.66
CA PRO A 133 0.66 -15.39 -4.26
C PRO A 133 -0.24 -15.72 -3.07
N HIS A 134 -0.21 -14.87 -2.04
CA HIS A 134 -0.92 -15.11 -0.80
C HIS A 134 -1.65 -13.83 -0.36
N ALA A 135 -2.97 -13.88 -0.33
CA ALA A 135 -3.79 -12.71 -0.06
C ALA A 135 -3.42 -11.99 1.26
N PRO A 136 -3.23 -12.68 2.41
CA PRO A 136 -2.82 -12.02 3.65
C PRO A 136 -1.45 -11.35 3.61
N THR A 137 -0.60 -11.70 2.63
CA THR A 137 0.71 -11.06 2.41
C THR A 137 0.58 -9.80 1.55
N SER A 138 -0.54 -9.63 0.82
CA SER A 138 -0.88 -8.37 0.14
C SER A 138 -1.51 -7.41 1.15
N ILE A 139 -0.82 -6.32 1.45
CA ILE A 139 -1.16 -5.41 2.56
C ILE A 139 -1.27 -3.96 2.11
N VAL A 140 -2.19 -3.25 2.75
CA VAL A 140 -2.27 -1.79 2.72
C VAL A 140 -1.95 -1.27 4.11
N LEU A 141 -0.86 -0.54 4.26
CA LEU A 141 -0.50 0.14 5.48
C LEU A 141 -1.08 1.55 5.46
N ASP A 142 -2.09 1.80 6.27
CA ASP A 142 -2.63 3.13 6.49
C ASP A 142 -1.88 3.80 7.65
N VAL A 143 -0.84 4.57 7.32
CA VAL A 143 0.06 5.19 8.30
C VAL A 143 -0.70 6.17 9.19
N SER A 144 -1.60 6.96 8.60
CA SER A 144 -2.35 7.99 9.34
C SER A 144 -3.34 7.40 10.36
N ARG A 145 -3.78 6.15 10.17
CA ARG A 145 -4.66 5.41 11.10
C ARG A 145 -3.92 4.35 11.90
N GLN A 146 -2.63 4.16 11.63
CA GLN A 146 -1.83 3.10 12.26
C GLN A 146 -2.48 1.71 12.09
N GLN A 147 -2.96 1.43 10.88
CA GLN A 147 -3.68 0.20 10.57
C GLN A 147 -3.04 -0.55 9.41
N ILE A 148 -3.01 -1.88 9.53
CA ILE A 148 -2.74 -2.78 8.41
C ILE A 148 -4.04 -3.43 7.95
N ILE A 149 -4.32 -3.30 6.68
CA ILE A 149 -5.39 -4.02 6.01
C ILE A 149 -4.73 -5.12 5.18
N ARG A 150 -4.98 -6.36 5.51
CA ARG A 150 -4.51 -7.52 4.78
C ARG A 150 -5.54 -7.99 3.78
N GLY A 151 -5.10 -8.51 2.66
CA GLY A 151 -5.98 -9.18 1.72
C GLY A 151 -6.73 -10.32 2.44
N PRO A 152 -8.06 -10.40 2.34
CA PRO A 152 -8.83 -11.43 3.02
C PRO A 152 -8.56 -12.81 2.39
N ALA A 153 -8.58 -13.87 3.20
CA ALA A 153 -8.42 -15.23 2.71
C ALA A 153 -9.52 -15.64 1.71
N ASN A 154 -10.75 -15.13 1.92
CA ASN A 154 -11.84 -15.26 0.95
C ASN A 154 -12.02 -13.97 0.17
N THR A 155 -11.47 -13.94 -1.04
CA THR A 155 -11.50 -12.78 -1.94
C THR A 155 -12.67 -12.80 -2.93
N ALA A 156 -13.40 -13.92 -3.06
CA ALA A 156 -14.38 -14.13 -4.14
C ALA A 156 -15.42 -12.99 -4.27
N ARG A 157 -16.03 -12.58 -3.16
CA ARG A 157 -17.02 -11.48 -3.17
C ARG A 157 -16.41 -10.14 -3.59
N ARG A 158 -15.18 -9.85 -3.15
CA ARG A 158 -14.50 -8.58 -3.51
C ARG A 158 -14.06 -8.60 -4.96
N ILE A 159 -13.59 -9.73 -5.46
CA ILE A 159 -13.25 -9.91 -6.88
C ILE A 159 -14.49 -9.67 -7.73
N ALA A 160 -15.61 -10.31 -7.42
CA ALA A 160 -16.87 -10.11 -8.14
C ALA A 160 -17.33 -8.64 -8.14
N ASN A 161 -17.17 -7.93 -7.02
CA ASN A 161 -17.49 -6.50 -6.94
C ASN A 161 -16.57 -5.65 -7.83
N ILE A 162 -15.26 -5.97 -7.87
CA ILE A 162 -14.29 -5.28 -8.73
C ILE A 162 -14.60 -5.55 -10.20
N GLU A 163 -14.87 -6.80 -10.57
CA GLU A 163 -15.23 -7.19 -11.94
C GLU A 163 -16.51 -6.49 -12.40
N MET A 164 -17.54 -6.43 -11.55
CA MET A 164 -18.78 -5.72 -11.85
C MET A 164 -18.54 -4.22 -12.02
N ALA A 165 -17.74 -3.59 -11.14
CA ALA A 165 -17.38 -2.19 -11.27
C ALA A 165 -16.62 -1.91 -12.57
N CYS A 166 -15.67 -2.76 -12.95
CA CYS A 166 -14.94 -2.66 -14.23
C CYS A 166 -15.88 -2.82 -15.42
N THR A 167 -16.82 -3.77 -15.38
CA THR A 167 -17.85 -3.91 -16.44
C THR A 167 -18.68 -2.64 -16.60
N MET A 168 -19.10 -2.02 -15.50
CA MET A 168 -19.83 -0.76 -15.54
C MET A 168 -18.98 0.39 -16.09
N ILE A 169 -17.73 0.49 -15.68
CA ILE A 169 -16.79 1.50 -16.20
C ILE A 169 -16.61 1.33 -17.71
N ALA A 170 -16.35 0.12 -18.20
CA ALA A 170 -16.19 -0.17 -19.63
C ALA A 170 -17.44 0.17 -20.44
N ALA A 171 -18.64 -0.06 -19.89
CA ALA A 171 -19.89 0.28 -20.54
C ALA A 171 -20.17 1.79 -20.61
N LEU A 172 -19.77 2.53 -19.56
CA LEU A 172 -19.97 3.98 -19.46
C LEU A 172 -18.86 4.78 -20.16
N TRP A 173 -17.69 4.18 -20.34
CA TRP A 173 -16.52 4.79 -20.95
C TRP A 173 -16.01 3.93 -22.10
N PRO A 174 -16.76 3.86 -23.22
CA PRO A 174 -16.30 3.11 -24.39
C PRO A 174 -15.01 3.77 -24.87
N SER A 175 -13.98 2.92 -25.09
CA SER A 175 -12.72 3.37 -25.68
C SER A 175 -13.02 4.11 -26.99
N ALA A 176 -12.58 5.37 -27.07
CA ALA A 176 -12.61 6.14 -28.30
C ALA A 176 -11.64 5.57 -29.33
#